data_0d760c223bfe76735c0488e98882f851
#
_entry.id   0d760c223bfe76735c0488e98882f851
#
_cell.length_a   1.000
_cell.length_b   1.000
_cell.length_c   1.000
_cell.angle_alpha   90.00
_cell.angle_beta   90.00
_cell.angle_gamma   90.00
#
_symmetry.space_group_name_H-M   'P 1'
#
loop_
_entity.id
_entity.type
_entity.pdbx_description
1 polymer ?
#
loop_
_entity_poly.entity_id
_entity_poly.type
_entity_poly.pdbx_seq_one_letter_code
_entity_poly.pdbx_strand_id
1 'polypeptide(L)'
;LLYAFMIAMIYPYLPGSDSGVFQGISVFVGLIISLGSSTVIGNIIAGLVITYMRPFKLGDRIQLNETTGNVIEKTPFVTRLRTPKNEVVTIPNSFIMSSHTTNYSVSARQYGLIIHSTVTIGYDVPWRQVHQLLINAARQTTGVLPEPKPFVLETELSDYYPCYQINAYIKDADKLGDIYSDLHQNIQDVFNEAGVEIMSPHYFAGRDGSASTIPTAPYPDDRVEPSKK
;
A
#
# COMPACT_ATOMS: atom_id res chain seq x y z
N LEU A 1 -25.12 16.31 -22.35
CA LEU A 1 -26.41 16.50 -21.74
C LEU A 1 -27.19 17.63 -22.46
N LEU A 2 -26.63 18.82 -22.64
CA LEU A 2 -27.30 19.96 -23.26
C LEU A 2 -27.79 19.64 -24.70
N TYR A 3 -26.93 19.03 -25.55
CA TYR A 3 -27.28 18.61 -26.89
C TYR A 3 -28.35 17.50 -26.90
N ALA A 4 -28.29 16.54 -25.98
CA ALA A 4 -29.31 15.49 -25.87
C ALA A 4 -30.68 16.08 -25.49
N PHE A 5 -30.68 17.04 -24.55
CA PHE A 5 -31.90 17.78 -24.18
C PHE A 5 -32.45 18.60 -25.37
N MET A 6 -31.58 19.29 -26.11
CA MET A 6 -31.95 20.05 -27.29
C MET A 6 -32.57 19.14 -28.37
N ILE A 7 -31.98 17.97 -28.62
CA ILE A 7 -32.53 16.98 -29.57
C ILE A 7 -33.90 16.50 -29.09
N ALA A 8 -34.08 16.21 -27.81
CA ALA A 8 -35.37 15.80 -27.24
C ALA A 8 -36.46 16.87 -27.39
N MET A 9 -36.10 18.16 -27.27
CA MET A 9 -37.01 19.26 -27.45
C MET A 9 -37.41 19.48 -28.94
N ILE A 10 -36.50 19.22 -29.88
CA ILE A 10 -36.72 19.35 -31.32
C ILE A 10 -37.49 18.14 -31.89
N TYR A 11 -37.37 16.98 -31.23
CA TYR A 11 -37.92 15.70 -31.69
C TYR A 11 -39.40 15.79 -32.17
N PRO A 12 -40.37 16.43 -31.43
CA PRO A 12 -41.76 16.51 -31.86
C PRO A 12 -41.98 17.33 -33.15
N TYR A 13 -41.01 18.16 -33.50
CA TYR A 13 -41.12 19.09 -34.66
C TYR A 13 -40.47 18.49 -35.93
N LEU A 14 -39.90 17.29 -35.85
CA LEU A 14 -39.30 16.61 -37.00
C LEU A 14 -40.37 15.94 -37.86
N PRO A 15 -40.35 16.15 -39.19
CA PRO A 15 -41.30 15.48 -40.09
C PRO A 15 -41.14 13.96 -40.00
N GLY A 16 -42.26 13.25 -39.74
CA GLY A 16 -42.25 11.79 -39.60
C GLY A 16 -41.97 11.27 -38.20
N SER A 17 -41.78 12.10 -37.18
CA SER A 17 -41.57 11.69 -35.79
C SER A 17 -42.71 10.83 -35.24
N ASP A 18 -43.90 10.98 -35.72
CA ASP A 18 -45.09 10.24 -35.32
C ASP A 18 -45.19 8.83 -35.98
N SER A 19 -44.31 8.49 -36.94
CA SER A 19 -44.33 7.16 -37.57
C SER A 19 -43.81 6.10 -36.57
N GLY A 20 -44.53 4.96 -36.50
CA GLY A 20 -44.13 3.86 -35.59
C GLY A 20 -42.74 3.30 -35.90
N VAL A 21 -42.29 3.39 -37.16
CA VAL A 21 -40.92 3.00 -37.54
C VAL A 21 -39.87 3.95 -36.94
N PHE A 22 -40.09 5.24 -37.03
CA PHE A 22 -39.19 6.27 -36.51
C PHE A 22 -39.12 6.17 -34.99
N GLN A 23 -40.23 5.96 -34.29
CA GLN A 23 -40.29 5.75 -32.86
C GLN A 23 -39.54 4.49 -32.43
N GLY A 24 -39.75 3.36 -33.17
CA GLY A 24 -39.05 2.12 -32.88
C GLY A 24 -37.52 2.23 -33.06
N ILE A 25 -37.06 2.90 -34.11
CA ILE A 25 -35.63 3.17 -34.32
C ILE A 25 -35.06 4.06 -33.20
N SER A 26 -35.79 5.11 -32.82
CA SER A 26 -35.36 6.06 -31.79
C SER A 26 -35.21 5.37 -30.41
N VAL A 27 -36.16 4.50 -30.04
CA VAL A 27 -36.08 3.69 -28.80
C VAL A 27 -34.90 2.73 -28.87
N PHE A 28 -34.69 2.03 -30.02
CA PHE A 28 -33.60 1.11 -30.17
C PHE A 28 -32.24 1.78 -30.09
N VAL A 29 -32.05 2.93 -30.76
CA VAL A 29 -30.81 3.73 -30.68
C VAL A 29 -30.61 4.25 -29.26
N GLY A 30 -31.68 4.72 -28.61
CA GLY A 30 -31.63 5.18 -27.21
C GLY A 30 -31.18 4.08 -26.27
N LEU A 31 -31.65 2.85 -26.43
CA LEU A 31 -31.23 1.67 -25.67
C LEU A 31 -29.76 1.35 -25.89
N ILE A 32 -29.28 1.34 -27.14
CA ILE A 32 -27.86 1.08 -27.45
C ILE A 32 -26.98 2.14 -26.80
N ILE A 33 -27.32 3.41 -26.93
CA ILE A 33 -26.59 4.52 -26.32
C ILE A 33 -26.60 4.40 -24.78
N SER A 34 -27.74 4.09 -24.20
CA SER A 34 -27.91 3.93 -22.75
C SER A 34 -27.01 2.81 -22.21
N LEU A 35 -27.04 1.63 -22.83
CA LEU A 35 -26.22 0.49 -22.45
C LEU A 35 -24.72 0.77 -22.66
N GLY A 36 -24.35 1.40 -23.79
CA GLY A 36 -22.96 1.75 -24.09
C GLY A 36 -22.39 2.86 -23.20
N SER A 37 -23.24 3.77 -22.68
CA SER A 37 -22.79 4.88 -21.86
C SER A 37 -22.69 4.58 -20.36
N SER A 38 -23.16 3.41 -19.93
CA SER A 38 -23.24 3.04 -18.50
C SER A 38 -21.90 3.18 -17.77
N THR A 39 -20.81 2.67 -18.37
CA THR A 39 -19.47 2.77 -17.78
C THR A 39 -18.96 4.20 -17.66
N VAL A 40 -19.22 5.04 -18.67
CA VAL A 40 -18.79 6.44 -18.68
C VAL A 40 -19.51 7.21 -17.58
N ILE A 41 -20.84 7.07 -17.52
CA ILE A 41 -21.70 7.71 -16.51
C ILE A 41 -21.29 7.22 -15.12
N GLY A 42 -21.07 5.91 -14.95
CA GLY A 42 -20.61 5.32 -13.68
C GLY A 42 -19.29 5.95 -13.20
N ASN A 43 -18.33 6.15 -14.09
CA ASN A 43 -17.05 6.79 -13.73
C ASN A 43 -17.22 8.28 -13.33
N ILE A 44 -18.07 9.02 -14.02
CA ILE A 44 -18.36 10.43 -13.67
C ILE A 44 -19.00 10.53 -12.29
N ILE A 45 -20.02 9.71 -12.02
CA ILE A 45 -20.72 9.67 -10.73
C ILE A 45 -19.70 9.30 -9.63
N ALA A 46 -18.91 8.24 -9.84
CA ALA A 46 -17.87 7.84 -8.91
C ALA A 46 -16.84 8.96 -8.67
N GLY A 47 -16.41 9.65 -9.71
CA GLY A 47 -15.50 10.80 -9.61
C GLY A 47 -16.07 11.96 -8.78
N LEU A 48 -17.36 12.26 -8.93
CA LEU A 48 -18.06 13.26 -8.11
C LEU A 48 -18.11 12.81 -6.63
N VAL A 49 -18.48 11.56 -6.37
CA VAL A 49 -18.54 10.98 -5.02
C VAL A 49 -17.16 11.03 -4.36
N ILE A 50 -16.10 10.59 -5.04
CA ILE A 50 -14.71 10.65 -4.54
C ILE A 50 -14.30 12.09 -4.23
N THR A 51 -14.71 13.04 -5.06
CA THR A 51 -14.41 14.47 -4.87
C THR A 51 -15.13 15.04 -3.65
N TYR A 52 -16.38 14.64 -3.41
CA TYR A 52 -17.19 15.09 -2.28
C TYR A 52 -16.79 14.40 -0.97
N MET A 53 -16.72 13.06 -0.94
CA MET A 53 -16.38 12.29 0.25
C MET A 53 -14.90 12.40 0.65
N ARG A 54 -14.03 12.69 -0.31
CA ARG A 54 -12.57 12.86 -0.11
C ARG A 54 -11.91 11.71 0.68
N PRO A 55 -12.07 10.45 0.28
CA PRO A 55 -11.43 9.32 0.96
C PRO A 55 -9.89 9.43 0.91
N PHE A 56 -9.35 10.16 -0.03
CA PHE A 56 -7.93 10.51 -0.17
C PHE A 56 -7.76 11.87 -0.87
N LYS A 57 -6.60 12.49 -0.67
CA LYS A 57 -6.21 13.77 -1.28
C LYS A 57 -5.09 13.55 -2.30
N LEU A 58 -4.81 14.57 -3.12
CA LEU A 58 -3.59 14.60 -3.94
C LEU A 58 -2.38 14.54 -3.02
N GLY A 59 -1.40 13.72 -3.39
CA GLY A 59 -0.21 13.45 -2.60
C GLY A 59 -0.36 12.35 -1.54
N ASP A 60 -1.58 11.90 -1.22
CA ASP A 60 -1.74 10.79 -0.27
C ASP A 60 -1.23 9.48 -0.88
N ARG A 61 -0.53 8.69 -0.06
CA ARG A 61 -0.16 7.31 -0.36
C ARG A 61 -1.31 6.39 -0.01
N ILE A 62 -1.82 5.70 -1.03
CA ILE A 62 -2.96 4.80 -0.89
C ILE A 62 -2.65 3.43 -1.49
N GLN A 63 -3.36 2.42 -1.03
CA GLN A 63 -3.40 1.11 -1.65
C GLN A 63 -4.81 0.83 -2.14
N LEU A 64 -4.90 0.42 -3.40
CA LEU A 64 -6.12 -0.03 -4.08
C LEU A 64 -5.87 -1.47 -4.56
N ASN A 65 -6.49 -2.44 -3.91
CA ASN A 65 -6.19 -3.86 -4.09
C ASN A 65 -4.66 -4.10 -3.94
N GLU A 66 -3.99 -4.56 -5.01
CA GLU A 66 -2.55 -4.83 -5.02
C GLU A 66 -1.68 -3.62 -5.39
N THR A 67 -2.30 -2.53 -5.86
CA THR A 67 -1.57 -1.35 -6.33
C THR A 67 -1.39 -0.35 -5.20
N THR A 68 -0.14 -0.10 -4.81
CA THR A 68 0.22 0.96 -3.85
C THR A 68 0.90 2.11 -4.58
N GLY A 69 0.50 3.35 -4.28
CA GLY A 69 1.12 4.54 -4.89
C GLY A 69 0.60 5.85 -4.31
N ASN A 70 1.22 6.93 -4.73
CA ASN A 70 0.84 8.28 -4.36
C ASN A 70 -0.14 8.84 -5.38
N VAL A 71 -1.22 9.46 -4.92
CA VAL A 71 -2.22 10.10 -5.80
C VAL A 71 -1.62 11.33 -6.46
N ILE A 72 -1.40 11.28 -7.77
CA ILE A 72 -0.83 12.40 -8.53
C ILE A 72 -1.88 13.23 -9.26
N GLU A 73 -3.01 12.62 -9.61
CA GLU A 73 -4.07 13.30 -10.34
C GLU A 73 -5.43 12.68 -10.06
N LYS A 74 -6.46 13.51 -10.01
CA LYS A 74 -7.88 13.11 -9.98
C LYS A 74 -8.66 13.85 -11.05
N THR A 75 -9.25 13.10 -11.96
CA THR A 75 -10.16 13.61 -12.99
C THR A 75 -11.57 13.08 -12.76
N PRO A 76 -12.60 13.59 -13.46
CA PRO A 76 -13.94 13.04 -13.35
C PRO A 76 -14.06 11.55 -13.70
N PHE A 77 -13.16 11.01 -14.51
CA PHE A 77 -13.23 9.63 -15.02
C PHE A 77 -12.26 8.70 -14.34
N VAL A 78 -11.05 9.20 -14.06
CA VAL A 78 -9.92 8.39 -13.59
C VAL A 78 -9.14 9.08 -12.48
N THR A 79 -8.53 8.28 -11.63
CA THR A 79 -7.51 8.70 -10.67
C THR A 79 -6.18 8.07 -11.09
N ARG A 80 -5.08 8.82 -11.02
CA ARG A 80 -3.73 8.35 -11.34
C ARG A 80 -2.89 8.25 -10.09
N LEU A 81 -2.21 7.12 -9.96
CA LEU A 81 -1.26 6.84 -8.89
C LEU A 81 0.15 6.74 -9.46
N ARG A 82 1.14 7.24 -8.71
CA ARG A 82 2.55 6.96 -8.97
C ARG A 82 3.03 5.92 -7.97
N THR A 83 3.48 4.77 -8.50
CA THR A 83 4.02 3.67 -7.68
C THR A 83 5.41 4.02 -7.14
N PRO A 84 5.92 3.29 -6.11
CA PRO A 84 7.30 3.44 -5.64
C PRO A 84 8.36 3.20 -6.73
N LYS A 85 8.01 2.47 -7.79
CA LYS A 85 8.88 2.24 -8.97
C LYS A 85 8.77 3.35 -10.02
N ASN A 86 8.10 4.47 -9.68
CA ASN A 86 7.88 5.64 -10.54
C ASN A 86 6.99 5.35 -11.78
N GLU A 87 6.19 4.29 -11.74
CA GLU A 87 5.19 3.96 -12.77
C GLU A 87 3.91 4.74 -12.52
N VAL A 88 3.22 5.17 -13.58
CA VAL A 88 1.92 5.83 -13.47
C VAL A 88 0.81 4.82 -13.78
N VAL A 89 0.02 4.49 -12.77
CA VAL A 89 -1.15 3.61 -12.90
C VAL A 89 -2.40 4.46 -12.98
N THR A 90 -3.19 4.27 -14.04
CA THR A 90 -4.48 4.96 -14.25
C THR A 90 -5.63 4.02 -13.86
N ILE A 91 -6.46 4.45 -12.93
CA ILE A 91 -7.54 3.63 -12.36
C ILE A 91 -8.87 4.34 -12.59
N PRO A 92 -9.87 3.67 -13.22
CA PRO A 92 -11.21 4.21 -13.36
C PRO A 92 -11.86 4.49 -12.01
N ASN A 93 -12.55 5.63 -11.87
CA ASN A 93 -13.15 6.04 -10.59
C ASN A 93 -14.23 5.05 -10.12
N SER A 94 -14.98 4.43 -11.02
CA SER A 94 -15.96 3.39 -10.69
C SER A 94 -15.32 2.17 -10.04
N PHE A 95 -14.09 1.80 -10.47
CA PHE A 95 -13.34 0.72 -9.87
C PHE A 95 -12.91 1.05 -8.43
N ILE A 96 -12.46 2.30 -8.18
CA ILE A 96 -12.10 2.76 -6.83
C ILE A 96 -13.30 2.67 -5.88
N MET A 97 -14.48 3.09 -6.34
CA MET A 97 -15.71 3.05 -5.54
C MET A 97 -16.20 1.65 -5.21
N SER A 98 -15.89 0.66 -6.04
CA SER A 98 -16.24 -0.74 -5.82
C SER A 98 -15.15 -1.54 -5.09
N SER A 99 -13.99 -0.91 -4.80
CA SER A 99 -12.82 -1.57 -4.20
C SER A 99 -12.57 -1.04 -2.77
N HIS A 100 -11.80 -1.83 -1.99
CA HIS A 100 -11.29 -1.35 -0.71
C HIS A 100 -10.10 -0.40 -0.94
N THR A 101 -10.14 0.75 -0.27
CA THR A 101 -9.06 1.73 -0.30
C THR A 101 -8.43 1.86 1.08
N THR A 102 -7.15 1.57 1.19
CA THR A 102 -6.35 1.84 2.40
C THR A 102 -5.59 3.15 2.21
N ASN A 103 -5.78 4.12 3.10
CA ASN A 103 -5.07 5.40 3.06
C ASN A 103 -3.98 5.43 4.14
N TYR A 104 -2.75 5.12 3.74
CA TYR A 104 -1.57 5.11 4.62
C TYR A 104 -1.23 6.50 5.16
N SER A 105 -1.37 7.55 4.32
CA SER A 105 -1.01 8.91 4.71
C SER A 105 -1.94 9.47 5.79
N VAL A 106 -3.23 9.17 5.74
CA VAL A 106 -4.18 9.59 6.78
C VAL A 106 -3.89 8.85 8.07
N SER A 107 -3.71 7.53 8.02
CA SER A 107 -3.38 6.71 9.19
C SER A 107 -2.07 7.17 9.84
N ALA A 108 -1.02 7.42 9.04
CA ALA A 108 0.28 7.88 9.53
C ALA A 108 0.17 9.23 10.26
N ARG A 109 -0.61 10.19 9.72
CA ARG A 109 -0.76 11.53 10.33
C ARG A 109 -1.58 11.53 11.60
N GLN A 110 -2.65 10.73 11.67
CA GLN A 110 -3.60 10.75 12.78
C GLN A 110 -3.16 9.90 13.97
N TYR A 111 -2.76 8.67 13.70
CA TYR A 111 -2.53 7.64 14.73
C TYR A 111 -1.09 7.11 14.74
N GLY A 112 -0.31 7.39 13.70
CA GLY A 112 0.91 6.68 13.38
C GLY A 112 0.59 5.39 12.60
N LEU A 113 1.31 5.18 11.51
CA LEU A 113 1.23 3.93 10.75
C LEU A 113 2.14 2.90 11.39
N ILE A 114 1.65 1.69 11.62
CA ILE A 114 2.48 0.61 12.16
C ILE A 114 3.18 -0.09 11.01
N ILE A 115 4.51 -0.12 11.08
CA ILE A 115 5.34 -1.04 10.30
C ILE A 115 5.68 -2.26 11.16
N HIS A 116 5.85 -3.42 10.54
CA HIS A 116 6.20 -4.64 11.25
C HIS A 116 7.16 -5.49 10.44
N SER A 117 8.05 -6.19 11.12
CA SER A 117 8.92 -7.21 10.53
C SER A 117 8.98 -8.43 11.44
N THR A 118 9.00 -9.60 10.84
CA THR A 118 9.05 -10.86 11.59
C THR A 118 10.42 -11.50 11.42
N VAL A 119 11.00 -11.93 12.54
CA VAL A 119 12.24 -12.70 12.58
C VAL A 119 12.01 -14.01 13.32
N THR A 120 12.78 -15.02 12.98
CA THR A 120 12.76 -16.35 13.60
C THR A 120 14.07 -16.59 14.33
N ILE A 121 14.01 -16.96 15.60
CA ILE A 121 15.18 -17.15 16.46
C ILE A 121 15.06 -18.51 17.13
N GLY A 122 16.17 -19.21 17.37
CA GLY A 122 16.15 -20.51 18.04
C GLY A 122 15.71 -20.42 19.50
N TYR A 123 15.17 -21.52 20.04
CA TYR A 123 14.72 -21.61 21.44
C TYR A 123 15.86 -21.52 22.48
N ASP A 124 17.11 -21.60 22.05
CA ASP A 124 18.30 -21.44 22.87
C ASP A 124 18.55 -19.98 23.30
N VAL A 125 17.94 -19.02 22.64
CA VAL A 125 18.03 -17.59 23.00
C VAL A 125 16.83 -17.20 23.86
N PRO A 126 17.03 -16.61 25.05
CA PRO A 126 15.92 -16.16 25.89
C PRO A 126 15.07 -15.12 25.19
N TRP A 127 13.75 -15.31 25.13
CA TRP A 127 12.83 -14.41 24.45
C TRP A 127 12.93 -12.94 24.92
N ARG A 128 13.24 -12.71 26.19
CA ARG A 128 13.44 -11.35 26.75
C ARG A 128 14.62 -10.64 26.10
N GLN A 129 15.68 -11.37 25.79
CA GLN A 129 16.84 -10.84 25.06
C GLN A 129 16.43 -10.48 23.62
N VAL A 130 15.71 -11.36 22.92
CA VAL A 130 15.21 -11.12 21.56
C VAL A 130 14.34 -9.86 21.51
N HIS A 131 13.41 -9.70 22.46
CA HIS A 131 12.57 -8.50 22.55
C HIS A 131 13.41 -7.23 22.71
N GLN A 132 14.43 -7.24 23.57
CA GLN A 132 15.30 -6.09 23.76
C GLN A 132 16.10 -5.73 22.51
N LEU A 133 16.64 -6.72 21.81
CA LEU A 133 17.38 -6.52 20.56
C LEU A 133 16.48 -5.92 19.49
N LEU A 134 15.29 -6.46 19.29
CA LEU A 134 14.32 -5.93 18.31
C LEU A 134 13.87 -4.51 18.63
N ILE A 135 13.59 -4.22 19.91
CA ILE A 135 13.22 -2.86 20.35
C ILE A 135 14.40 -1.89 20.13
N ASN A 136 15.63 -2.31 20.39
CA ASN A 136 16.81 -1.51 20.17
C ASN A 136 17.01 -1.21 18.67
N ALA A 137 16.89 -2.21 17.81
CA ALA A 137 16.95 -2.05 16.36
C ALA A 137 15.88 -1.05 15.86
N ALA A 138 14.64 -1.18 16.32
CA ALA A 138 13.58 -0.26 15.97
C ALA A 138 13.85 1.18 16.44
N ARG A 139 14.46 1.38 17.61
CA ARG A 139 14.83 2.70 18.13
C ARG A 139 15.97 3.38 17.36
N GLN A 140 16.87 2.60 16.80
CA GLN A 140 17.97 3.09 15.96
C GLN A 140 17.48 3.45 14.55
N THR A 141 16.32 2.91 14.13
CA THR A 141 15.78 3.10 12.79
C THR A 141 15.27 4.53 12.58
N THR A 142 15.81 5.18 11.56
CA THR A 142 15.41 6.53 11.18
C THR A 142 13.95 6.56 10.73
N GLY A 143 13.14 7.47 11.30
CA GLY A 143 11.71 7.62 10.95
C GLY A 143 10.75 6.80 11.82
N VAL A 144 11.25 5.92 12.69
CA VAL A 144 10.46 5.29 13.75
C VAL A 144 10.21 6.30 14.87
N LEU A 145 8.97 6.31 15.37
CA LEU A 145 8.60 7.20 16.47
C LEU A 145 9.08 6.62 17.82
N PRO A 146 9.59 7.46 18.72
CA PRO A 146 9.93 7.04 20.07
C PRO A 146 8.68 6.75 20.92
N GLU A 147 7.57 7.44 20.62
CA GLU A 147 6.26 7.25 21.23
C GLU A 147 5.17 7.26 20.16
N PRO A 148 4.24 6.28 20.17
CA PRO A 148 4.19 5.11 21.06
C PRO A 148 5.42 4.21 20.91
N LYS A 149 5.88 3.62 22.03
CA LYS A 149 7.08 2.76 22.03
C LYS A 149 6.94 1.58 21.08
N PRO A 150 8.00 1.22 20.34
CA PRO A 150 8.04 -0.04 19.61
C PRO A 150 7.77 -1.23 20.54
N PHE A 151 7.07 -2.24 20.05
CA PHE A 151 6.72 -3.42 20.82
C PHE A 151 6.88 -4.69 19.99
N VAL A 152 7.12 -5.81 20.67
CA VAL A 152 7.32 -7.13 20.04
C VAL A 152 6.16 -8.04 20.41
N LEU A 153 5.67 -8.79 19.43
CA LEU A 153 4.71 -9.87 19.59
C LEU A 153 5.39 -11.20 19.24
N GLU A 154 5.15 -12.19 20.04
CA GLU A 154 5.44 -13.59 19.66
C GLU A 154 4.22 -14.10 18.91
N THR A 155 4.36 -14.29 17.58
CA THR A 155 3.23 -14.61 16.71
C THR A 155 3.02 -16.08 16.50
N GLU A 156 4.08 -16.89 16.68
CA GLU A 156 4.03 -18.34 16.50
C GLU A 156 5.11 -19.02 17.31
N LEU A 157 4.80 -20.24 17.81
CA LEU A 157 5.76 -21.18 18.39
C LEU A 157 5.84 -22.38 17.44
N SER A 158 6.83 -22.38 16.56
CA SER A 158 7.05 -23.45 15.58
C SER A 158 7.96 -24.54 16.15
N ASP A 159 8.14 -25.66 15.43
CA ASP A 159 8.89 -26.83 15.90
C ASP A 159 10.35 -26.51 16.25
N TYR A 160 10.99 -25.57 15.54
CA TYR A 160 12.43 -25.29 15.72
C TYR A 160 12.71 -23.85 16.16
N TYR A 161 11.75 -22.94 16.09
CA TYR A 161 11.91 -21.54 16.41
C TYR A 161 10.58 -20.87 16.75
N PRO A 162 10.54 -19.94 17.67
CA PRO A 162 9.46 -18.95 17.79
C PRO A 162 9.61 -17.84 16.75
N CYS A 163 8.49 -17.25 16.35
CA CYS A 163 8.42 -16.10 15.47
C CYS A 163 8.18 -14.82 16.27
N TYR A 164 9.09 -13.86 16.15
CA TYR A 164 9.01 -12.56 16.81
C TYR A 164 8.69 -11.48 15.81
N GLN A 165 7.61 -10.75 16.03
CA GLN A 165 7.23 -9.62 15.20
C GLN A 165 7.48 -8.30 15.93
N ILE A 166 8.47 -7.53 15.46
CA ILE A 166 8.65 -6.13 15.89
C ILE A 166 7.62 -5.24 15.22
N ASN A 167 6.99 -4.36 15.98
CA ASN A 167 6.02 -3.39 15.54
C ASN A 167 6.48 -2.00 15.96
N ALA A 168 6.48 -1.05 15.03
CA ALA A 168 6.94 0.30 15.28
C ALA A 168 6.05 1.32 14.56
N TYR A 169 5.85 2.50 15.16
CA TYR A 169 5.03 3.56 14.60
C TYR A 169 5.87 4.51 13.78
N ILE A 170 5.32 4.93 12.63
CA ILE A 170 5.91 5.93 11.74
C ILE A 170 4.89 7.00 11.35
N LYS A 171 5.35 8.20 10.97
CA LYS A 171 4.48 9.30 10.47
C LYS A 171 4.61 9.56 8.98
N ASP A 172 5.67 9.09 8.35
CA ASP A 172 5.95 9.34 6.94
C ASP A 172 5.65 8.08 6.11
N ALA A 173 4.44 8.04 5.55
CA ALA A 173 4.02 6.93 4.70
C ALA A 173 4.79 6.88 3.37
N ASP A 174 5.35 8.01 2.89
CA ASP A 174 6.06 8.07 1.62
C ASP A 174 7.43 7.41 1.69
N LYS A 175 8.04 7.41 2.88
CA LYS A 175 9.34 6.76 3.17
C LYS A 175 9.23 5.33 3.66
N LEU A 176 8.06 4.70 3.51
CA LEU A 176 7.80 3.36 4.02
C LEU A 176 8.87 2.33 3.60
N GLY A 177 9.27 2.35 2.32
CA GLY A 177 10.28 1.43 1.79
C GLY A 177 11.66 1.64 2.41
N ASP A 178 12.08 2.90 2.54
CA ASP A 178 13.36 3.28 3.12
C ASP A 178 13.43 2.92 4.60
N ILE A 179 12.34 3.20 5.34
CA ILE A 179 12.24 2.87 6.76
C ILE A 179 12.27 1.36 7.00
N TYR A 180 11.59 0.56 6.16
CA TYR A 180 11.70 -0.90 6.22
C TYR A 180 13.12 -1.39 5.96
N SER A 181 13.79 -0.83 4.96
CA SER A 181 15.19 -1.18 4.65
C SER A 181 16.12 -0.85 5.82
N ASP A 182 15.99 0.34 6.40
CA ASP A 182 16.78 0.77 7.57
C ASP A 182 16.48 -0.12 8.80
N LEU A 183 15.21 -0.45 9.04
CA LEU A 183 14.82 -1.38 10.12
C LEU A 183 15.46 -2.75 9.94
N HIS A 184 15.44 -3.32 8.74
CA HIS A 184 16.04 -4.62 8.48
C HIS A 184 17.56 -4.62 8.65
N GLN A 185 18.24 -3.54 8.24
CA GLN A 185 19.69 -3.37 8.46
C GLN A 185 20.00 -3.29 9.95
N ASN A 186 19.28 -2.45 10.70
CA ASN A 186 19.47 -2.33 12.15
C ASN A 186 19.16 -3.63 12.90
N ILE A 187 18.18 -4.43 12.45
CA ILE A 187 17.92 -5.75 13.02
C ILE A 187 19.14 -6.65 12.82
N GLN A 188 19.68 -6.72 11.60
CA GLN A 188 20.85 -7.54 11.31
C GLN A 188 22.07 -7.11 12.15
N ASP A 189 22.35 -5.81 12.20
CA ASP A 189 23.49 -5.27 12.94
C ASP A 189 23.39 -5.56 14.43
N VAL A 190 22.25 -5.26 15.06
CA VAL A 190 22.04 -5.47 16.49
C VAL A 190 22.10 -6.96 16.88
N PHE A 191 21.56 -7.83 16.04
CA PHE A 191 21.60 -9.28 16.30
C PHE A 191 23.01 -9.85 16.07
N ASN A 192 23.72 -9.40 15.04
CA ASN A 192 25.10 -9.78 14.79
C ASN A 192 26.04 -9.33 15.93
N GLU A 193 25.90 -8.10 16.40
CA GLU A 193 26.67 -7.58 17.55
C GLU A 193 26.39 -8.39 18.83
N ALA A 194 25.17 -8.84 19.04
CA ALA A 194 24.78 -9.66 20.18
C ALA A 194 25.17 -11.12 20.05
N GLY A 195 25.70 -11.56 18.90
CA GLY A 195 26.01 -12.97 18.63
C GLY A 195 24.78 -13.87 18.54
N VAL A 196 23.62 -13.30 18.17
CA VAL A 196 22.35 -14.03 18.03
C VAL A 196 22.05 -14.27 16.55
N GLU A 197 21.93 -15.55 16.19
CA GLU A 197 21.64 -15.95 14.82
C GLU A 197 20.15 -15.78 14.49
N ILE A 198 19.86 -15.12 13.33
CA ILE A 198 18.52 -15.07 12.76
C ILE A 198 18.35 -16.32 11.89
N MET A 199 17.41 -17.20 12.28
CA MET A 199 17.22 -18.50 11.62
C MET A 199 16.32 -18.37 10.41
N SER A 200 16.68 -19.07 9.32
CA SER A 200 15.78 -19.25 8.17
C SER A 200 14.81 -20.41 8.43
N PRO A 201 13.52 -20.29 8.13
CA PRO A 201 12.55 -21.38 8.26
C PRO A 201 12.88 -22.61 7.38
N HIS A 202 13.76 -22.47 6.41
CA HIS A 202 14.18 -23.54 5.50
C HIS A 202 15.62 -23.99 5.70
N TYR A 203 16.28 -23.55 6.78
CA TYR A 203 17.66 -23.90 7.07
C TYR A 203 17.75 -25.13 7.97
N PHE A 204 18.22 -26.24 7.41
CA PHE A 204 18.59 -27.44 8.16
C PHE A 204 20.08 -27.37 8.48
N ALA A 205 20.47 -26.82 9.63
CA ALA A 205 21.82 -26.95 10.15
C ALA A 205 21.83 -28.12 11.15
N GLY A 206 22.53 -29.20 10.82
CA GLY A 206 23.02 -30.11 11.85
C GLY A 206 23.99 -29.31 12.73
N ARG A 207 23.74 -29.19 14.04
CA ARG A 207 24.68 -28.58 14.98
C ARG A 207 25.86 -29.56 15.21
N ASP A 208 26.74 -29.64 14.22
CA ASP A 208 27.93 -30.48 14.18
C ASP A 208 29.21 -29.75 14.60
N GLY A 209 29.08 -28.50 15.11
CA GLY A 209 30.19 -27.60 15.42
C GLY A 209 30.69 -26.76 14.24
N SER A 210 29.97 -26.76 13.11
CA SER A 210 30.27 -25.88 11.99
C SER A 210 30.07 -24.40 12.36
N ALA A 211 30.80 -23.52 11.66
CA ALA A 211 30.73 -22.08 11.89
C ALA A 211 29.29 -21.54 11.76
N SER A 212 28.89 -20.68 12.69
CA SER A 212 27.65 -19.91 12.64
C SER A 212 27.53 -19.14 11.31
N THR A 213 26.31 -18.95 10.82
CA THR A 213 26.03 -18.05 9.69
C THR A 213 26.19 -16.58 10.03
N ILE A 214 26.59 -16.26 11.26
CA ILE A 214 26.93 -14.89 11.67
C ILE A 214 28.21 -14.49 10.95
N PRO A 215 28.19 -13.41 10.16
CA PRO A 215 29.41 -12.93 9.50
C PRO A 215 30.46 -12.54 10.55
N THR A 216 31.68 -13.03 10.38
CA THR A 216 32.84 -12.64 11.21
C THR A 216 33.31 -11.24 10.82
N ALA A 217 32.69 -10.22 11.39
CA ALA A 217 32.93 -8.79 11.13
C ALA A 217 34.33 -8.29 11.54
N PRO A 218 34.77 -7.04 11.17
CA PRO A 218 33.89 -5.89 11.04
C PRO A 218 33.50 -5.60 9.60
N TYR A 219 32.22 -5.32 9.37
CA TYR A 219 31.83 -4.70 8.12
C TYR A 219 32.52 -3.34 8.02
N PRO A 220 33.16 -3.00 6.88
CA PRO A 220 33.50 -1.61 6.63
C PRO A 220 32.19 -0.80 6.69
N ASP A 221 32.26 0.36 7.30
CA ASP A 221 31.12 1.29 7.45
C ASP A 221 30.79 1.99 6.10
N ASP A 222 30.74 1.20 5.05
CA ASP A 222 30.34 1.58 3.71
C ASP A 222 28.82 1.56 3.59
N ARG A 223 28.14 2.34 4.43
CA ARG A 223 26.76 2.71 4.16
C ARG A 223 26.79 3.51 2.86
N VAL A 224 26.41 2.85 1.77
CA VAL A 224 26.17 3.53 0.50
C VAL A 224 25.09 4.56 0.76
N GLU A 225 25.47 5.84 0.84
CA GLU A 225 24.52 6.93 0.92
C GLU A 225 23.52 6.79 -0.24
N PRO A 226 22.19 6.83 0.02
CA PRO A 226 21.22 6.80 -1.05
C PRO A 226 21.49 7.97 -1.99
N SER A 227 21.75 7.66 -3.25
CA SER A 227 21.97 8.62 -4.33
C SER A 227 20.87 9.67 -4.30
N LYS A 228 21.24 10.91 -3.91
CA LYS A 228 20.38 12.09 -4.08
C LYS A 228 20.13 12.30 -5.57
N LYS A 229 18.92 12.00 -6.03
CA LYS A 229 18.39 12.50 -7.29
C LYS A 229 17.11 13.28 -7.01
#